data_0f83b488956b660336172b29e7ff6aea
#
_entry.id   0f83b488956b660336172b29e7ff6aea
#
_cell.length_a   1.000
_cell.length_b   1.000
_cell.length_c   1.000
_cell.angle_alpha   90.00
_cell.angle_beta   90.00
_cell.angle_gamma   90.00
#
_symmetry.space_group_name_H-M   'P 1'
#
loop_
_entity.id
_entity.type
_entity.pdbx_description
1 polymer ?
#
loop_
_entity_poly.entity_id
_entity_poly.type
_entity_poly.pdbx_seq_one_letter_code
_entity_poly.pdbx_strand_id
1 'polypeptide(L)'
;MPATVESFLDEYIRRYAEGNVRGVADLCHVPFLAVRKGEAIHMPDSGAVWDHFASAIGAYRRAAGVETWKRFETDTRQLGEHSVFVSVHWNALDANGKVVRDTWTSYQMLATPEGWRLLSYTNHF
;
A
#
# COMPACT_ATOMS: atom_id res chain seq x y z
N MET A 1 -7.77 19.43 -9.16
CA MET A 1 -7.57 19.28 -7.70
C MET A 1 -6.62 18.13 -7.43
N PRO A 2 -5.57 18.34 -6.65
CA PRO A 2 -4.77 17.20 -6.22
C PRO A 2 -5.62 16.30 -5.32
N ALA A 3 -5.45 15.02 -5.47
CA ALA A 3 -6.10 14.05 -4.61
C ALA A 3 -5.61 14.21 -3.18
N THR A 4 -6.47 13.98 -2.20
CA THR A 4 -6.06 13.94 -0.79
C THR A 4 -5.30 12.66 -0.52
N VAL A 5 -4.57 12.62 0.59
CA VAL A 5 -3.90 11.39 1.04
C VAL A 5 -4.93 10.27 1.23
N GLU A 6 -6.06 10.59 1.86
CA GLU A 6 -7.11 9.60 2.10
C GLU A 6 -7.71 9.05 0.80
N SER A 7 -8.00 9.92 -0.17
CA SER A 7 -8.55 9.46 -1.46
C SER A 7 -7.53 8.62 -2.23
N PHE A 8 -6.25 8.95 -2.12
CA PHE A 8 -5.19 8.14 -2.71
C PHE A 8 -5.13 6.75 -2.08
N LEU A 9 -5.19 6.68 -0.75
CA LEU A 9 -5.17 5.40 -0.03
C LEU A 9 -6.40 4.55 -0.38
N ASP A 10 -7.56 5.17 -0.55
CA ASP A 10 -8.77 4.46 -0.95
C ASP A 10 -8.63 3.88 -2.36
N GLU A 11 -8.03 4.63 -3.28
CA GLU A 11 -7.75 4.15 -4.63
C GLU A 11 -6.72 3.01 -4.61
N TYR A 12 -5.66 3.17 -3.82
CA TYR A 12 -4.62 2.15 -3.65
C TYR A 12 -5.23 0.83 -3.17
N ILE A 13 -6.04 0.88 -2.10
CA ILE A 13 -6.58 -0.36 -1.53
C ILE A 13 -7.66 -0.98 -2.43
N ARG A 14 -8.38 -0.16 -3.19
CA ARG A 14 -9.34 -0.66 -4.17
C ARG A 14 -8.63 -1.49 -5.23
N ARG A 15 -7.55 -0.98 -5.80
CA ARG A 15 -6.74 -1.71 -6.78
C ARG A 15 -6.12 -2.97 -6.19
N TYR A 16 -5.63 -2.86 -4.95
CA TYR A 16 -5.02 -3.99 -4.23
C TYR A 16 -6.05 -5.10 -4.02
N ALA A 17 -7.25 -4.76 -3.53
CA ALA A 17 -8.32 -5.73 -3.25
C ALA A 17 -8.82 -6.40 -4.53
N GLU A 18 -8.86 -5.68 -5.64
CA GLU A 18 -9.26 -6.23 -6.95
C GLU A 18 -8.21 -7.14 -7.57
N GLY A 19 -7.01 -7.18 -7.01
CA GLY A 19 -5.89 -7.91 -7.60
C GLY A 19 -5.30 -7.23 -8.83
N ASN A 20 -5.51 -5.93 -8.94
CA ASN A 20 -4.99 -5.13 -10.07
C ASN A 20 -3.53 -4.77 -9.80
N VAL A 21 -2.63 -5.70 -10.04
CA VAL A 21 -1.19 -5.55 -9.77
C VAL A 21 -0.61 -4.35 -10.51
N ARG A 22 -0.93 -4.20 -11.78
CA ARG A 22 -0.44 -3.09 -12.59
C ARG A 22 -0.93 -1.75 -12.02
N GLY A 23 -2.21 -1.68 -11.65
CA GLY A 23 -2.78 -0.47 -11.06
C GLY A 23 -2.12 -0.09 -9.74
N VAL A 24 -1.75 -1.07 -8.91
CA VAL A 24 -1.01 -0.83 -7.67
C VAL A 24 0.41 -0.35 -7.99
N ALA A 25 1.10 -1.03 -8.89
CA ALA A 25 2.47 -0.65 -9.26
C ALA A 25 2.55 0.77 -9.84
N ASP A 26 1.54 1.18 -10.60
CA ASP A 26 1.47 2.53 -11.18
C ASP A 26 1.37 3.64 -10.11
N LEU A 27 0.96 3.30 -8.89
CA LEU A 27 0.89 4.24 -7.78
C LEU A 27 2.20 4.32 -6.98
N CYS A 28 3.20 3.55 -7.37
CA CYS A 28 4.50 3.50 -6.69
C CYS A 28 5.56 4.28 -7.46
N HIS A 29 6.37 5.01 -6.71
CA HIS A 29 7.60 5.62 -7.22
C HIS A 29 8.64 4.53 -7.42
N VAL A 30 9.52 4.67 -8.41
CA VAL A 30 10.68 3.78 -8.56
C VAL A 30 11.95 4.62 -8.46
N PRO A 31 12.95 4.21 -7.67
CA PRO A 31 12.99 2.97 -6.87
C PRO A 31 11.97 2.98 -5.74
N PHE A 32 11.64 1.81 -5.26
CA PHE A 32 10.65 1.60 -4.19
C PHE A 32 11.25 0.72 -3.10
N LEU A 33 10.83 0.91 -1.85
CA LEU A 33 11.34 0.14 -0.73
C LEU A 33 10.19 -0.45 0.09
N ALA A 34 10.26 -1.75 0.35
CA ALA A 34 9.34 -2.42 1.27
C ALA A 34 10.12 -2.92 2.49
N VAL A 35 9.59 -2.68 3.68
CA VAL A 35 10.20 -3.13 4.93
C VAL A 35 9.21 -4.00 5.67
N ARG A 36 9.63 -5.21 6.02
CA ARG A 36 8.79 -6.15 6.76
C ARG A 36 9.65 -7.10 7.56
N LYS A 37 9.30 -7.32 8.83
CA LYS A 37 9.99 -8.27 9.71
C LYS A 37 11.51 -8.08 9.73
N GLY A 38 11.95 -6.81 9.76
CA GLY A 38 13.37 -6.48 9.79
C GLY A 38 14.11 -6.63 8.47
N GLU A 39 13.41 -6.94 7.37
CA GLU A 39 14.00 -7.04 6.03
C GLU A 39 13.64 -5.82 5.20
N ALA A 40 14.60 -5.32 4.44
CA ALA A 40 14.40 -4.25 3.47
C ALA A 40 14.50 -4.83 2.06
N ILE A 41 13.44 -4.64 1.28
CA ILE A 41 13.37 -5.13 -0.09
C ILE A 41 13.46 -3.93 -1.01
N HIS A 42 14.57 -3.81 -1.72
CA HIS A 42 14.82 -2.71 -2.67
C HIS A 42 14.35 -3.13 -4.07
N MET A 43 13.52 -2.29 -4.66
CA MET A 43 12.96 -2.52 -6.00
C MET A 43 13.41 -1.37 -6.90
N PRO A 44 14.42 -1.60 -7.78
CA PRO A 44 15.02 -0.51 -8.55
C PRO A 44 14.19 -0.05 -9.74
N ASP A 45 13.26 -0.87 -10.22
CA ASP A 45 12.50 -0.59 -11.44
C ASP A 45 11.05 -1.08 -11.33
N SER A 46 10.26 -0.73 -12.34
CA SER A 46 8.84 -1.08 -12.40
C SER A 46 8.57 -2.58 -12.41
N GLY A 47 9.44 -3.34 -13.06
CA GLY A 47 9.30 -4.80 -13.11
C GLY A 47 9.44 -5.43 -11.73
N ALA A 48 10.41 -4.96 -10.94
CA ALA A 48 10.60 -5.43 -9.58
C ALA A 48 9.41 -5.08 -8.68
N VAL A 49 8.85 -3.88 -8.84
CA VAL A 49 7.65 -3.46 -8.10
C VAL A 49 6.46 -4.33 -8.47
N TRP A 50 6.27 -4.59 -9.77
CA TRP A 50 5.19 -5.45 -10.25
C TRP A 50 5.29 -6.85 -9.67
N ASP A 51 6.47 -7.46 -9.73
CA ASP A 51 6.71 -8.81 -9.20
C ASP A 51 6.43 -8.88 -7.70
N HIS A 52 6.85 -7.86 -6.96
CA HIS A 52 6.64 -7.79 -5.51
C HIS A 52 5.14 -7.78 -5.17
N PHE A 53 4.37 -6.91 -5.80
CA PHE A 53 2.93 -6.81 -5.51
C PHE A 53 2.14 -7.99 -6.06
N ALA A 54 2.56 -8.58 -7.18
CA ALA A 54 1.96 -9.81 -7.69
C ALA A 54 2.07 -10.93 -6.65
N SER A 55 3.25 -11.07 -6.05
CA SER A 55 3.50 -12.05 -4.99
C SER A 55 2.70 -11.74 -3.72
N ALA A 56 2.72 -10.49 -3.26
CA ALA A 56 2.05 -10.09 -2.02
C ALA A 56 0.53 -10.25 -2.13
N ILE A 57 -0.07 -9.73 -3.19
CA ILE A 57 -1.52 -9.81 -3.42
C ILE A 57 -1.96 -11.26 -3.54
N GLY A 58 -1.21 -12.04 -4.31
CA GLY A 58 -1.51 -13.47 -4.49
C GLY A 58 -1.41 -14.24 -3.19
N ALA A 59 -0.43 -13.94 -2.34
CA ALA A 59 -0.24 -14.61 -1.06
C ALA A 59 -1.43 -14.38 -0.12
N TYR A 60 -1.90 -13.13 -0.01
CA TYR A 60 -3.05 -12.82 0.83
C TYR A 60 -4.31 -13.54 0.35
N ARG A 61 -4.55 -13.56 -0.95
CA ARG A 61 -5.72 -14.23 -1.51
C ARG A 61 -5.69 -15.74 -1.30
N ARG A 62 -4.55 -16.37 -1.57
CA ARG A 62 -4.42 -17.84 -1.47
C ARG A 62 -4.31 -18.33 -0.04
N ALA A 63 -3.50 -17.66 0.78
CA ALA A 63 -3.18 -18.15 2.13
C ALA A 63 -4.25 -17.79 3.15
N ALA A 64 -4.88 -16.63 3.03
CA ALA A 64 -5.81 -16.11 4.03
C ALA A 64 -7.23 -15.92 3.53
N GLY A 65 -7.49 -16.11 2.23
CA GLY A 65 -8.82 -15.92 1.66
C GLY A 65 -9.29 -14.47 1.68
N VAL A 66 -8.37 -13.52 1.60
CA VAL A 66 -8.71 -12.10 1.64
C VAL A 66 -9.45 -11.70 0.37
N GLU A 67 -10.65 -11.12 0.54
CA GLU A 67 -11.48 -10.61 -0.54
C GLU A 67 -11.43 -9.09 -0.62
N THR A 68 -11.33 -8.40 0.53
CA THR A 68 -11.30 -6.94 0.58
C THR A 68 -10.50 -6.45 1.76
N TRP A 69 -10.17 -5.16 1.72
CA TRP A 69 -9.48 -4.47 2.81
C TRP A 69 -10.30 -3.26 3.23
N LYS A 70 -10.28 -2.98 4.53
CA LYS A 70 -10.96 -1.82 5.09
C LYS A 70 -9.95 -0.96 5.83
N ARG A 71 -9.98 0.35 5.55
CA ARG A 71 -9.16 1.34 6.22
C ARG A 71 -9.93 1.90 7.41
N PHE A 72 -9.26 1.95 8.56
CA PHE A 72 -9.80 2.58 9.77
C PHE A 72 -9.02 3.85 10.07
N GLU A 73 -8.19 3.84 11.11
CA GLU A 73 -7.46 5.01 11.54
C GLU A 73 -6.34 5.34 10.55
N THR A 74 -6.14 6.63 10.34
CA THR A 74 -5.07 7.13 9.48
C THR A 74 -4.38 8.26 10.23
N ASP A 75 -3.10 8.09 10.51
CA ASP A 75 -2.27 9.06 11.20
C ASP A 75 -1.27 9.63 10.18
N THR A 76 -1.43 10.90 9.83
CA THR A 76 -0.67 11.56 8.77
C THR A 76 0.22 12.64 9.35
N ARG A 77 1.50 12.63 8.98
CA ARG A 77 2.45 13.68 9.31
C ARG A 77 2.98 14.32 8.03
N GLN A 78 2.78 15.62 7.91
CA GLN A 78 3.34 16.38 6.79
C GLN A 78 4.85 16.51 6.97
N LEU A 79 5.62 16.21 5.91
CA LEU A 79 7.07 16.31 5.89
C LEU A 79 7.47 17.31 4.83
N GLY A 80 7.39 18.61 5.16
CA GLY A 80 7.63 19.68 4.20
C GLY A 80 6.49 19.78 3.19
N GLU A 81 6.78 20.31 2.01
CA GLU A 81 5.75 20.63 1.01
C GLU A 81 5.42 19.45 0.08
N HIS A 82 6.31 18.47 -0.04
CA HIS A 82 6.22 17.46 -1.09
C HIS A 82 6.18 16.02 -0.59
N SER A 83 6.13 15.81 0.72
CA SER A 83 6.13 14.48 1.30
C SER A 83 5.19 14.37 2.47
N VAL A 84 4.66 13.17 2.70
CA VAL A 84 3.95 12.83 3.93
C VAL A 84 4.40 11.47 4.42
N PHE A 85 4.30 11.27 5.73
CA PHE A 85 4.45 9.98 6.37
C PHE A 85 3.09 9.61 6.95
N VAL A 86 2.53 8.48 6.55
CA VAL A 86 1.18 8.10 6.96
C VAL A 86 1.16 6.67 7.49
N SER A 87 0.59 6.49 8.67
CA SER A 87 0.35 5.16 9.24
C SER A 87 -1.14 4.84 9.15
N VAL A 88 -1.45 3.67 8.64
CA VAL A 88 -2.82 3.27 8.35
C VAL A 88 -3.14 1.97 9.06
N HIS A 89 -4.29 1.94 9.73
CA HIS A 89 -4.83 0.74 10.33
C HIS A 89 -5.72 0.05 9.30
N TRP A 90 -5.33 -1.16 8.91
CA TRP A 90 -6.01 -1.98 7.91
C TRP A 90 -6.62 -3.22 8.51
N ASN A 91 -7.83 -3.58 8.06
CA ASN A 91 -8.37 -4.92 8.27
C ASN A 91 -8.56 -5.59 6.92
N ALA A 92 -8.05 -6.82 6.80
CA ALA A 92 -8.33 -7.68 5.67
C ALA A 92 -9.51 -8.57 6.02
N LEU A 93 -10.47 -8.64 5.10
CA LEU A 93 -11.74 -9.34 5.31
C LEU A 93 -11.88 -10.47 4.31
N ASP A 94 -12.45 -11.60 4.73
CA ASP A 94 -12.79 -12.70 3.84
C ASP A 94 -14.13 -12.45 3.15
N ALA A 95 -14.59 -13.43 2.35
CA ALA A 95 -15.84 -13.33 1.61
C ALA A 95 -17.07 -13.18 2.51
N ASN A 96 -16.97 -13.58 3.77
CA ASN A 96 -18.04 -13.49 4.76
C ASN A 96 -17.96 -12.22 5.60
N GLY A 97 -17.02 -11.34 5.31
CA GLY A 97 -16.81 -10.12 6.09
C GLY A 97 -16.05 -10.33 7.40
N LYS A 98 -15.48 -11.53 7.61
CA LYS A 98 -14.71 -11.83 8.82
C LYS A 98 -13.33 -11.21 8.69
N VAL A 99 -12.84 -10.61 9.78
CA VAL A 99 -11.47 -10.08 9.85
C VAL A 99 -10.51 -11.26 9.93
N VAL A 100 -9.69 -11.41 8.90
CA VAL A 100 -8.65 -12.45 8.86
C VAL A 100 -7.26 -11.87 9.11
N ARG A 101 -7.10 -10.55 9.07
CA ARG A 101 -5.87 -9.87 9.44
C ARG A 101 -6.17 -8.46 9.91
N ASP A 102 -5.54 -8.07 11.01
CA ASP A 102 -5.61 -6.74 11.60
C ASP A 102 -4.18 -6.23 11.72
N THR A 103 -3.85 -5.17 11.00
CA THR A 103 -2.46 -4.72 10.93
C THR A 103 -2.36 -3.22 10.69
N TRP A 104 -1.20 -2.67 11.05
CA TRP A 104 -0.80 -1.31 10.70
C TRP A 104 0.29 -1.36 9.65
N THR A 105 0.25 -0.41 8.72
CA THR A 105 1.30 -0.22 7.74
C THR A 105 1.59 1.27 7.64
N SER A 106 2.85 1.64 7.64
CA SER A 106 3.28 3.02 7.44
C SER A 106 3.83 3.19 6.04
N TYR A 107 3.49 4.32 5.43
CA TYR A 107 3.92 4.66 4.07
C TYR A 107 4.62 6.00 4.08
N GLN A 108 5.68 6.13 3.27
CA GLN A 108 6.17 7.43 2.87
C GLN A 108 5.67 7.71 1.46
N MET A 109 5.12 8.91 1.25
CA MET A 109 4.51 9.30 -0.02
C MET A 109 5.11 10.60 -0.52
N LEU A 110 5.21 10.71 -1.83
CA LEU A 110 5.70 11.90 -2.52
C LEU A 110 4.58 12.52 -3.35
N ALA A 111 4.50 13.85 -3.32
CA ALA A 111 3.68 14.61 -4.26
C ALA A 111 4.50 14.79 -5.54
N THR A 112 4.02 14.25 -6.64
CA THR A 112 4.65 14.36 -7.96
C THR A 112 3.74 15.11 -8.91
N PRO A 113 4.24 15.53 -10.10
CA PRO A 113 3.37 16.16 -11.09
C PRO A 113 2.16 15.31 -11.49
N GLU A 114 2.27 13.98 -11.38
CA GLU A 114 1.19 13.05 -11.69
C GLU A 114 0.29 12.74 -10.49
N GLY A 115 0.55 13.36 -9.33
CA GLY A 115 -0.18 13.13 -8.09
C GLY A 115 0.67 12.41 -7.05
N TRP A 116 0.01 11.93 -6.00
CA TRP A 116 0.70 11.18 -4.94
C TRP A 116 1.27 9.87 -5.48
N ARG A 117 2.46 9.49 -4.98
CA ARG A 117 3.07 8.19 -5.26
C ARG A 117 3.63 7.61 -3.97
N LEU A 118 3.51 6.31 -3.78
CA LEU A 118 4.15 5.61 -2.67
C LEU A 118 5.65 5.51 -2.93
N LEU A 119 6.47 5.87 -1.96
CA LEU A 119 7.92 5.71 -2.01
C LEU A 119 8.36 4.44 -1.28
N SER A 120 7.71 4.14 -0.17
CA SER A 120 8.03 2.98 0.65
C SER A 120 6.85 2.58 1.51
N TYR A 121 6.87 1.33 2.00
CA TYR A 121 5.98 0.95 3.09
C TYR A 121 6.75 0.13 4.13
N THR A 122 6.26 0.19 5.37
CA THR A 122 6.75 -0.64 6.47
C THR A 122 5.56 -1.31 7.14
N ASN A 123 5.52 -2.62 7.12
CA ASN A 123 4.53 -3.39 7.87
C ASN A 123 4.94 -3.46 9.34
N HIS A 124 3.96 -3.31 10.24
CA HIS A 124 4.21 -3.32 11.69
C HIS A 124 4.17 -4.75 12.28
N PHE A 125 4.67 -5.71 11.55
CA PHE A 125 4.75 -7.09 12.05
C PHE A 125 6.02 -7.78 11.57
#